data_727bf73df7f02165fd7df42d568028fa
#
_entry.id   727bf73df7f02165fd7df42d568028fa
#
_cell.length_a   1.000
_cell.length_b   1.000
_cell.length_c   1.000
_cell.angle_alpha   90.00
_cell.angle_beta   90.00
_cell.angle_gamma   90.00
#
_symmetry.space_group_name_H-M   'P 1'
#
loop_
_entity.id
_entity.type
_entity.pdbx_description
1 polymer ?
#
loop_
_entity_poly.entity_id
_entity_poly.type
_entity_poly.pdbx_seq_one_letter_code
_entity_poly.pdbx_strand_id
1 'polypeptide(L)'
;MRKAAGTAVTVSIVSVALLVGAGAATARSHAAVKARAAAAHGLGVLVPTHKGAVLPRHGGTTDSLNWSGYAVTPSADNITAVSSAFTVPSAGLVPPGFAATWTGIGGYSTSDLIQAGTAEQSLPSNPLVGDQYYAWYELLPASETQLTGCTGDANCTVTPGDNISVNISQVSGDTWSISMTDAGHWSWSKDVTYTSSESSGEWILEAPTLVTQTPLANVGTAYFGPTSTYTAGGVTHTIAEGDPTQIDLSPGVVNEATPSALASDGQSFNDCAYEQTCPTP
;
A
#
# COMPACT_ATOMS: atom_id res chain seq x y z
N MET A 1 -46.52 59.87 48.69
CA MET A 1 -46.27 59.82 47.25
C MET A 1 -44.82 59.38 47.04
N ARG A 2 -44.59 58.11 46.73
CA ARG A 2 -43.23 57.54 46.65
C ARG A 2 -42.83 57.47 45.18
N LYS A 3 -41.70 58.06 44.83
CA LYS A 3 -41.07 57.98 43.55
C LYS A 3 -40.29 56.65 43.49
N ALA A 4 -40.57 55.85 42.47
CA ALA A 4 -39.78 54.66 42.14
C ALA A 4 -38.63 55.05 41.16
N ALA A 5 -37.39 54.72 41.55
CA ALA A 5 -36.21 54.88 40.73
C ALA A 5 -36.02 53.59 39.94
N GLY A 6 -36.01 53.66 38.59
CA GLY A 6 -35.69 52.56 37.73
C GLY A 6 -34.21 52.52 37.46
N THR A 7 -33.58 51.40 37.77
CA THR A 7 -32.17 51.11 37.48
C THR A 7 -32.06 50.47 36.09
N ALA A 8 -31.41 51.18 35.17
CA ALA A 8 -31.10 50.67 33.88
C ALA A 8 -29.87 49.72 33.97
N VAL A 9 -30.04 48.47 33.61
CA VAL A 9 -28.95 47.50 33.48
C VAL A 9 -28.44 47.55 32.04
N THR A 10 -27.23 48.04 31.89
CA THR A 10 -26.51 48.06 30.62
C THR A 10 -25.88 46.69 30.41
N VAL A 11 -26.35 45.90 29.47
CA VAL A 11 -25.74 44.62 29.05
C VAL A 11 -24.68 44.95 28.00
N SER A 12 -23.41 44.87 28.40
CA SER A 12 -22.28 44.95 27.47
C SER A 12 -22.12 43.59 26.77
N ILE A 13 -22.44 43.55 25.48
CA ILE A 13 -22.14 42.42 24.64
C ILE A 13 -20.67 42.48 24.29
N VAL A 14 -19.87 41.62 24.91
CA VAL A 14 -18.48 41.37 24.51
C VAL A 14 -18.53 40.46 23.29
N SER A 15 -18.37 41.04 22.12
CA SER A 15 -18.14 40.26 20.89
C SER A 15 -16.71 39.75 20.92
N VAL A 16 -16.53 38.51 21.35
CA VAL A 16 -15.26 37.77 21.14
C VAL A 16 -15.21 37.32 19.71
N ALA A 17 -14.36 37.96 18.91
CA ALA A 17 -14.05 37.52 17.56
C ALA A 17 -13.32 36.18 17.60
N LEU A 18 -14.04 35.09 17.32
CA LEU A 18 -13.44 33.78 17.04
C LEU A 18 -13.00 33.76 15.58
N LEU A 19 -11.86 34.34 15.29
CA LEU A 19 -11.19 34.28 14.00
C LEU A 19 -9.74 33.82 14.20
N VAL A 20 -9.54 32.62 14.71
CA VAL A 20 -8.28 31.88 14.54
C VAL A 20 -8.60 30.41 14.80
N GLY A 21 -8.82 29.60 13.76
CA GLY A 21 -8.97 28.15 13.99
C GLY A 21 -9.17 27.28 12.75
N ALA A 22 -9.76 27.81 11.68
CA ALA A 22 -10.08 26.95 10.52
C ALA A 22 -8.83 26.49 9.75
N GLY A 23 -7.82 27.38 9.56
CA GLY A 23 -6.61 27.02 8.83
C GLY A 23 -5.68 26.07 9.59
N ALA A 24 -5.63 26.17 10.92
CA ALA A 24 -4.79 25.29 11.73
C ALA A 24 -5.41 23.89 11.92
N ALA A 25 -6.74 23.80 11.93
CA ALA A 25 -7.44 22.51 12.05
C ALA A 25 -7.35 21.71 10.75
N THR A 26 -7.48 22.37 9.60
CA THR A 26 -7.32 21.70 8.29
C THR A 26 -5.87 21.28 8.03
N ALA A 27 -4.90 22.12 8.36
CA ALA A 27 -3.49 21.76 8.24
C ALA A 27 -3.10 20.59 9.17
N ARG A 28 -3.66 20.54 10.38
CA ARG A 28 -3.46 19.43 11.32
C ARG A 28 -4.14 18.14 10.83
N SER A 29 -5.31 18.21 10.22
CA SER A 29 -5.98 17.03 9.68
C SER A 29 -5.24 16.46 8.47
N HIS A 30 -4.75 17.30 7.55
CA HIS A 30 -3.91 16.87 6.43
C HIS A 30 -2.56 16.30 6.88
N ALA A 31 -1.90 16.94 7.86
CA ALA A 31 -0.68 16.42 8.43
C ALA A 31 -0.91 15.11 9.21
N ALA A 32 -2.03 14.97 9.89
CA ALA A 32 -2.39 13.74 10.59
C ALA A 32 -2.77 12.60 9.63
N VAL A 33 -3.44 12.91 8.52
CA VAL A 33 -3.73 11.93 7.45
C VAL A 33 -2.44 11.52 6.75
N LYS A 34 -1.57 12.48 6.38
CA LYS A 34 -0.25 12.19 5.79
C LYS A 34 0.67 11.42 6.77
N ALA A 35 0.70 11.80 8.05
CA ALA A 35 1.47 11.08 9.05
C ALA A 35 0.90 9.67 9.34
N ARG A 36 -0.41 9.49 9.17
CA ARG A 36 -1.04 8.17 9.26
C ARG A 36 -0.75 7.31 8.03
N ALA A 37 -0.78 7.90 6.82
CA ALA A 37 -0.39 7.21 5.61
C ALA A 37 1.08 6.78 5.64
N ALA A 38 1.97 7.67 6.12
CA ALA A 38 3.40 7.42 6.23
C ALA A 38 3.81 6.35 7.26
N ALA A 39 2.88 5.86 8.09
CA ALA A 39 3.15 4.79 9.05
C ALA A 39 2.48 3.46 8.66
N ALA A 40 1.93 3.40 7.44
CA ALA A 40 0.89 2.45 7.11
C ALA A 40 1.40 1.12 6.56
N HIS A 41 2.59 1.08 5.98
CA HIS A 41 3.10 -0.14 5.39
C HIS A 41 3.97 -0.89 6.38
N GLY A 42 3.81 -2.16 6.46
CA GLY A 42 4.50 -3.01 7.40
C GLY A 42 4.81 -4.38 6.82
N LEU A 43 5.58 -5.15 7.58
CA LEU A 43 5.79 -6.55 7.27
C LEU A 43 4.46 -7.30 7.22
N GLY A 44 4.32 -8.22 6.28
CA GLY A 44 3.19 -9.13 6.22
C GLY A 44 3.08 -9.94 7.52
N VAL A 45 1.92 -9.88 8.16
CA VAL A 45 1.66 -10.71 9.34
C VAL A 45 0.98 -11.98 8.87
N LEU A 46 1.76 -13.03 8.70
CA LEU A 46 1.27 -14.32 8.25
C LEU A 46 0.56 -15.05 9.40
N VAL A 47 -0.63 -15.56 9.13
CA VAL A 47 -1.43 -16.34 10.07
C VAL A 47 -1.38 -17.81 9.65
N PRO A 48 -0.96 -18.73 10.53
CA PRO A 48 -1.04 -20.17 10.23
C PRO A 48 -2.49 -20.58 9.95
N THR A 49 -2.73 -21.24 8.83
CA THR A 49 -4.06 -21.73 8.42
C THR A 49 -4.61 -22.78 9.35
N HIS A 50 -3.72 -23.48 10.09
CA HIS A 50 -4.09 -24.49 11.10
C HIS A 50 -3.22 -24.33 12.34
N LYS A 51 -3.82 -24.56 13.50
CA LYS A 51 -3.11 -24.55 14.79
C LYS A 51 -1.96 -25.57 14.76
N GLY A 52 -0.73 -25.09 14.78
CA GLY A 52 0.48 -25.91 14.69
C GLY A 52 0.99 -26.15 13.26
N ALA A 53 0.37 -25.56 12.22
CA ALA A 53 0.89 -25.65 10.87
C ALA A 53 2.18 -24.83 10.74
N VAL A 54 3.20 -25.45 10.17
CA VAL A 54 4.38 -24.73 9.66
C VAL A 54 3.92 -24.04 8.37
N LEU A 55 4.14 -22.72 8.26
CA LEU A 55 3.87 -22.01 7.02
C LEU A 55 4.56 -22.73 5.86
N PRO A 56 3.85 -22.99 4.74
CA PRO A 56 4.48 -23.60 3.56
C PRO A 56 5.65 -22.71 3.14
N ARG A 57 6.82 -23.29 3.02
CA ARG A 57 8.01 -22.55 2.59
C ARG A 57 8.10 -22.39 1.08
N HIS A 58 7.38 -23.24 0.35
CA HIS A 58 7.40 -23.30 -1.10
C HIS A 58 6.02 -23.76 -1.59
N GLY A 59 5.35 -22.92 -2.36
CA GLY A 59 4.05 -23.19 -2.94
C GLY A 59 2.89 -23.26 -1.92
N GLY A 60 1.67 -23.27 -2.41
CA GLY A 60 0.46 -23.39 -1.62
C GLY A 60 -0.23 -22.07 -1.30
N THR A 61 -1.14 -22.10 -0.32
CA THR A 61 -1.91 -20.93 0.14
C THR A 61 -1.66 -20.70 1.63
N THR A 62 -1.57 -19.44 2.03
CA THR A 62 -1.46 -19.01 3.42
C THR A 62 -2.35 -17.81 3.70
N ASP A 63 -2.76 -17.61 4.94
CA ASP A 63 -3.49 -16.43 5.37
C ASP A 63 -2.53 -15.37 5.90
N SER A 64 -2.85 -14.09 5.67
CA SER A 64 -2.18 -12.94 6.25
C SER A 64 -3.18 -12.01 6.91
N LEU A 65 -2.72 -11.24 7.90
CA LEU A 65 -3.57 -10.22 8.53
C LEU A 65 -3.69 -8.96 7.67
N ASN A 66 -2.75 -8.70 6.77
CA ASN A 66 -2.68 -7.43 6.04
C ASN A 66 -2.29 -7.55 4.55
N TRP A 67 -1.79 -8.69 4.08
CA TRP A 67 -1.37 -8.90 2.70
C TRP A 67 -2.28 -9.85 1.94
N SER A 68 -2.51 -9.55 0.66
CA SER A 68 -3.07 -10.45 -0.35
C SER A 68 -2.20 -10.42 -1.60
N GLY A 69 -2.06 -11.53 -2.31
CA GLY A 69 -1.24 -11.62 -3.53
C GLY A 69 -0.32 -12.82 -3.57
N TYR A 70 0.89 -12.61 -4.02
CA TYR A 70 1.88 -13.68 -4.19
C TYR A 70 3.24 -13.33 -3.61
N ALA A 71 3.92 -14.34 -3.04
CA ALA A 71 5.32 -14.30 -2.68
C ALA A 71 6.07 -15.49 -3.28
N VAL A 72 7.31 -15.28 -3.75
CA VAL A 72 8.26 -16.32 -4.14
C VAL A 72 9.43 -16.32 -3.18
N THR A 73 9.95 -17.50 -2.84
CA THR A 73 11.08 -17.69 -1.91
C THR A 73 12.06 -18.69 -2.52
N PRO A 74 12.83 -18.32 -3.56
CA PRO A 74 13.77 -19.21 -4.19
C PRO A 74 14.80 -19.72 -3.19
N SER A 75 15.04 -21.03 -3.18
CA SER A 75 15.89 -21.68 -2.17
C SER A 75 17.39 -21.67 -2.51
N ALA A 76 17.74 -21.41 -3.77
CA ALA A 76 19.09 -21.56 -4.26
C ALA A 76 19.82 -20.24 -4.49
N ASP A 77 19.10 -19.17 -4.81
CA ASP A 77 19.67 -17.90 -5.24
C ASP A 77 18.93 -16.73 -4.57
N ASN A 78 19.67 -15.68 -4.27
CA ASN A 78 19.13 -14.44 -3.76
C ASN A 78 18.36 -13.69 -4.86
N ILE A 79 17.27 -13.04 -4.49
CA ILE A 79 16.50 -12.18 -5.38
C ILE A 79 17.22 -10.83 -5.51
N THR A 80 17.65 -10.54 -6.73
CA THR A 80 18.38 -9.30 -7.05
C THR A 80 17.55 -8.27 -7.81
N ALA A 81 16.35 -8.64 -8.27
CA ALA A 81 15.38 -7.70 -8.80
C ALA A 81 13.95 -8.26 -8.72
N VAL A 82 12.99 -7.35 -8.62
CA VAL A 82 11.56 -7.60 -8.85
C VAL A 82 11.00 -6.52 -9.74
N SER A 83 10.02 -6.88 -10.55
CA SER A 83 9.24 -5.93 -11.33
C SER A 83 7.76 -6.24 -11.28
N SER A 84 6.96 -5.22 -11.55
CA SER A 84 5.51 -5.33 -11.66
C SER A 84 4.97 -4.26 -12.59
N ALA A 85 3.87 -4.56 -13.26
CA ALA A 85 2.99 -3.55 -13.81
C ALA A 85 1.59 -3.81 -13.26
N PHE A 86 0.91 -2.77 -12.77
CA PHE A 86 -0.44 -2.89 -12.26
C PHE A 86 -1.28 -1.67 -12.63
N THR A 87 -2.59 -1.85 -12.64
CA THR A 87 -3.52 -0.73 -12.79
C THR A 87 -3.92 -0.24 -11.41
N VAL A 88 -3.79 1.06 -11.16
CA VAL A 88 -4.21 1.68 -9.90
C VAL A 88 -5.69 1.42 -9.68
N PRO A 89 -6.08 0.65 -8.65
CA PRO A 89 -7.48 0.35 -8.44
C PRO A 89 -8.22 1.56 -7.85
N SER A 90 -9.54 1.59 -8.07
CA SER A 90 -10.39 2.64 -7.51
C SER A 90 -10.81 2.26 -6.10
N ALA A 91 -10.42 3.01 -5.09
CA ALA A 91 -10.89 2.80 -3.73
C ALA A 91 -12.39 3.09 -3.63
N GLY A 92 -13.15 2.08 -3.24
CA GLY A 92 -14.59 2.19 -3.02
C GLY A 92 -14.92 2.90 -1.70
N LEU A 93 -16.13 3.46 -1.64
CA LEU A 93 -16.61 4.13 -0.44
C LEU A 93 -17.12 3.17 0.66
N VAL A 94 -17.35 1.89 0.32
CA VAL A 94 -17.93 0.90 1.23
C VAL A 94 -17.24 -0.45 1.10
N PRO A 95 -16.56 -0.92 2.15
CA PRO A 95 -16.21 -0.13 3.32
C PRO A 95 -15.15 0.94 3.00
N PRO A 96 -15.17 2.06 3.73
CA PRO A 96 -14.08 3.02 3.67
C PRO A 96 -12.83 2.40 4.30
N GLY A 97 -11.66 2.70 3.77
CA GLY A 97 -10.45 2.10 4.26
C GLY A 97 -9.20 2.59 3.53
N PHE A 98 -8.16 1.81 3.67
CA PHE A 98 -6.86 2.04 3.07
C PHE A 98 -6.46 0.81 2.28
N ALA A 99 -5.87 1.00 1.13
CA ALA A 99 -5.23 -0.05 0.37
C ALA A 99 -3.87 0.43 -0.12
N ALA A 100 -2.99 -0.51 -0.40
CA ALA A 100 -1.75 -0.26 -1.11
C ALA A 100 -1.51 -1.39 -2.09
N THR A 101 -1.13 -1.02 -3.32
CA THR A 101 -0.78 -1.96 -4.38
C THR A 101 0.71 -1.80 -4.67
N TRP A 102 1.52 -2.85 -4.42
CA TRP A 102 2.97 -2.71 -4.46
C TRP A 102 3.72 -4.01 -4.83
N THR A 103 5.01 -3.88 -5.11
CA THR A 103 5.95 -4.99 -5.23
C THR A 103 7.20 -4.71 -4.40
N GLY A 104 7.87 -5.77 -3.91
CA GLY A 104 9.01 -5.65 -3.01
C GLY A 104 9.93 -6.86 -2.97
N ILE A 105 11.02 -6.71 -2.21
CA ILE A 105 12.01 -7.74 -1.92
C ILE A 105 12.19 -7.83 -0.41
N GLY A 106 12.04 -9.02 0.15
CA GLY A 106 12.09 -9.30 1.59
C GLY A 106 10.73 -9.12 2.28
N GLY A 107 10.66 -9.38 3.58
CA GLY A 107 9.43 -9.19 4.36
C GLY A 107 8.51 -10.38 4.49
N TYR A 108 8.54 -11.36 3.59
CA TYR A 108 7.70 -12.55 3.70
C TYR A 108 8.02 -13.38 4.94
N SER A 109 9.30 -13.55 5.27
CA SER A 109 9.76 -14.28 6.47
C SER A 109 10.88 -13.56 7.22
N THR A 110 11.17 -12.32 6.88
CA THR A 110 12.25 -11.50 7.44
C THR A 110 11.72 -10.15 7.91
N SER A 111 12.56 -9.35 8.55
CA SER A 111 12.19 -8.03 9.06
C SER A 111 12.64 -6.86 8.18
N ASP A 112 13.33 -7.15 7.10
CA ASP A 112 13.70 -6.19 6.07
C ASP A 112 12.70 -6.24 4.93
N LEU A 113 12.43 -5.10 4.30
CA LEU A 113 11.58 -5.01 3.10
C LEU A 113 11.92 -3.73 2.36
N ILE A 114 12.31 -3.85 1.10
CA ILE A 114 12.40 -2.77 0.14
C ILE A 114 11.22 -2.88 -0.82
N GLN A 115 10.36 -1.85 -0.88
CA GLN A 115 9.11 -1.90 -1.60
C GLN A 115 8.74 -0.55 -2.23
N ALA A 116 7.93 -0.60 -3.30
CA ALA A 116 7.39 0.60 -3.94
C ALA A 116 6.04 0.30 -4.58
N GLY A 117 5.17 1.30 -4.61
CA GLY A 117 3.82 1.14 -5.13
C GLY A 117 2.96 2.39 -5.01
N THR A 118 1.66 2.17 -5.01
CA THR A 118 0.64 3.22 -4.84
C THR A 118 -0.19 2.96 -3.58
N ALA A 119 -0.70 4.04 -3.01
CA ALA A 119 -1.67 4.00 -1.91
C ALA A 119 -3.03 4.50 -2.42
N GLU A 120 -4.08 3.81 -2.04
CA GLU A 120 -5.46 4.07 -2.40
C GLU A 120 -6.26 4.25 -1.10
N GLN A 121 -6.70 5.47 -0.81
CA GLN A 121 -7.39 5.78 0.44
C GLN A 121 -8.79 6.30 0.17
N SER A 122 -9.79 5.65 0.76
CA SER A 122 -11.17 6.13 0.76
C SER A 122 -11.54 6.64 2.14
N LEU A 123 -11.77 7.94 2.27
CA LEU A 123 -12.04 8.65 3.53
C LEU A 123 -13.37 9.43 3.47
N PRO A 124 -14.52 8.74 3.35
CA PRO A 124 -15.82 9.40 3.17
C PRO A 124 -16.26 10.25 4.38
N SER A 125 -15.70 9.99 5.56
CA SER A 125 -15.98 10.79 6.76
C SER A 125 -15.36 12.19 6.73
N ASN A 126 -14.51 12.49 5.77
CA ASN A 126 -13.94 13.82 5.58
C ASN A 126 -14.15 14.32 4.14
N PRO A 127 -15.32 14.88 3.83
CA PRO A 127 -15.65 15.34 2.47
C PRO A 127 -14.74 16.48 1.98
N LEU A 128 -13.92 17.08 2.86
CA LEU A 128 -12.94 18.10 2.49
C LEU A 128 -11.62 17.50 1.97
N VAL A 129 -11.38 16.22 2.24
CA VAL A 129 -10.15 15.53 1.86
C VAL A 129 -10.37 14.62 0.65
N GLY A 130 -11.56 14.01 0.54
CA GLY A 130 -11.88 13.06 -0.52
C GLY A 130 -11.00 11.82 -0.53
N ASP A 131 -11.10 11.02 -1.58
CA ASP A 131 -10.20 9.91 -1.81
C ASP A 131 -8.79 10.42 -2.15
N GLN A 132 -7.76 9.71 -1.69
CA GLN A 132 -6.37 10.09 -1.89
C GLN A 132 -5.61 8.97 -2.55
N TYR A 133 -4.83 9.34 -3.56
CA TYR A 133 -3.95 8.43 -4.31
C TYR A 133 -2.57 9.05 -4.38
N TYR A 134 -1.52 8.26 -4.16
CA TYR A 134 -0.13 8.71 -4.31
C TYR A 134 0.82 7.54 -4.52
N ALA A 135 1.93 7.79 -5.21
CA ALA A 135 3.02 6.85 -5.35
C ALA A 135 4.03 7.01 -4.20
N TRP A 136 4.63 5.90 -3.77
CA TRP A 136 5.55 5.87 -2.64
C TRP A 136 6.61 4.77 -2.79
N TYR A 137 7.68 4.86 -2.02
CA TYR A 137 8.60 3.77 -1.71
C TYR A 137 8.87 3.70 -0.22
N GLU A 138 9.31 2.54 0.27
CA GLU A 138 9.63 2.33 1.68
C GLU A 138 10.79 1.35 1.84
N LEU A 139 11.60 1.61 2.87
CA LEU A 139 12.76 0.80 3.27
C LEU A 139 12.61 0.48 4.76
N LEU A 140 11.99 -0.63 5.11
CA LEU A 140 11.75 -0.94 6.52
C LEU A 140 13.07 -1.06 7.33
N PRO A 141 13.11 -0.53 8.56
CA PRO A 141 11.98 -0.03 9.37
C PRO A 141 11.69 1.47 9.23
N ALA A 142 12.23 2.15 8.21
CA ALA A 142 11.90 3.54 7.96
C ALA A 142 10.46 3.66 7.45
N SER A 143 9.81 4.81 7.68
CA SER A 143 8.48 5.08 7.15
C SER A 143 8.52 5.28 5.64
N GLU A 144 7.39 5.07 4.97
CA GLU A 144 7.23 5.34 3.56
C GLU A 144 7.62 6.78 3.19
N THR A 145 8.05 6.94 1.96
CA THR A 145 8.36 8.24 1.35
C THR A 145 7.47 8.42 0.13
N GLN A 146 6.56 9.38 0.18
CA GLN A 146 5.76 9.76 -0.99
C GLN A 146 6.66 10.32 -2.09
N LEU A 147 6.44 9.91 -3.35
CA LEU A 147 7.20 10.39 -4.49
C LEU A 147 6.91 11.85 -4.79
N THR A 148 7.96 12.57 -5.17
CA THR A 148 7.91 13.95 -5.67
C THR A 148 9.06 14.14 -6.65
N GLY A 149 8.95 15.15 -7.51
CA GLY A 149 10.01 15.48 -8.47
C GLY A 149 10.09 14.53 -9.66
N CYS A 150 8.97 13.91 -10.03
CA CYS A 150 8.90 13.04 -11.19
C CYS A 150 9.12 13.85 -12.50
N THR A 151 9.74 13.20 -13.46
CA THR A 151 9.86 13.75 -14.83
C THR A 151 8.51 13.57 -15.52
N GLY A 152 7.96 14.66 -16.07
CA GLY A 152 6.63 14.69 -16.68
C GLY A 152 5.59 15.32 -15.79
N ASP A 153 5.52 14.94 -14.52
CA ASP A 153 4.70 15.57 -13.48
C ASP A 153 5.45 15.64 -12.15
N ALA A 154 5.84 16.84 -11.74
CA ALA A 154 6.62 17.07 -10.52
C ALA A 154 5.91 16.62 -9.23
N ASN A 155 4.59 16.46 -9.24
CA ASN A 155 3.81 15.97 -8.11
C ASN A 155 3.69 14.44 -8.10
N CYS A 156 4.11 13.75 -9.16
CA CYS A 156 3.92 12.30 -9.30
C CYS A 156 2.46 11.90 -9.07
N THR A 157 1.54 12.63 -9.72
CA THR A 157 0.10 12.45 -9.54
C THR A 157 -0.31 11.03 -9.92
N VAL A 158 -1.15 10.41 -9.09
CA VAL A 158 -1.71 9.09 -9.30
C VAL A 158 -3.22 9.19 -9.26
N THR A 159 -3.88 8.55 -10.22
CA THR A 159 -5.34 8.46 -10.31
C THR A 159 -5.80 7.04 -10.59
N PRO A 160 -7.03 6.66 -10.18
CA PRO A 160 -7.59 5.35 -10.53
C PRO A 160 -7.55 5.11 -12.04
N GLY A 161 -7.10 3.92 -12.44
CA GLY A 161 -6.96 3.53 -13.84
C GLY A 161 -5.57 3.80 -14.45
N ASP A 162 -4.68 4.51 -13.76
CA ASP A 162 -3.31 4.70 -14.22
C ASP A 162 -2.57 3.37 -14.28
N ASN A 163 -1.65 3.23 -15.23
CA ASN A 163 -0.83 2.04 -15.40
C ASN A 163 0.57 2.28 -14.83
N ILE A 164 0.78 1.79 -13.64
CA ILE A 164 2.04 1.93 -12.92
C ILE A 164 2.94 0.74 -13.22
N SER A 165 4.20 1.03 -13.53
CA SER A 165 5.27 0.02 -13.53
C SER A 165 6.25 0.32 -12.41
N VAL A 166 6.66 -0.73 -11.69
CA VAL A 166 7.65 -0.69 -10.61
C VAL A 166 8.79 -1.62 -10.97
N ASN A 167 10.01 -1.19 -10.73
CA ASN A 167 11.19 -2.03 -10.77
C ASN A 167 12.09 -1.70 -9.58
N ILE A 168 12.51 -2.73 -8.86
CA ILE A 168 13.50 -2.66 -7.79
C ILE A 168 14.62 -3.62 -8.16
N SER A 169 15.86 -3.13 -8.29
CA SER A 169 16.99 -3.93 -8.70
C SER A 169 18.27 -3.58 -7.96
N GLN A 170 19.03 -4.59 -7.58
CA GLN A 170 20.33 -4.44 -6.98
C GLN A 170 21.33 -3.92 -8.02
N VAL A 171 21.97 -2.81 -7.73
CA VAL A 171 23.02 -2.23 -8.57
C VAL A 171 24.37 -2.85 -8.20
N SER A 172 24.69 -2.86 -6.90
CA SER A 172 25.90 -3.51 -6.35
C SER A 172 25.86 -3.53 -4.83
N GLY A 173 26.15 -4.65 -4.20
CA GLY A 173 26.14 -4.77 -2.73
C GLY A 173 24.82 -4.25 -2.15
N ASP A 174 24.89 -3.34 -1.18
CA ASP A 174 23.69 -2.73 -0.57
C ASP A 174 23.09 -1.57 -1.39
N THR A 175 23.53 -1.32 -2.62
CA THR A 175 22.97 -0.26 -3.47
C THR A 175 21.88 -0.83 -4.35
N TRP A 176 20.68 -0.27 -4.22
CA TRP A 176 19.48 -0.64 -4.97
C TRP A 176 18.96 0.53 -5.79
N SER A 177 18.47 0.27 -6.97
CA SER A 177 17.75 1.23 -7.80
C SER A 177 16.26 0.93 -7.73
N ILE A 178 15.47 1.92 -7.35
CA ILE A 178 14.01 1.86 -7.39
C ILE A 178 13.55 2.76 -8.51
N SER A 179 12.74 2.26 -9.42
CA SER A 179 12.13 3.07 -10.47
C SER A 179 10.64 2.81 -10.57
N MET A 180 9.89 3.88 -10.84
CA MET A 180 8.45 3.84 -11.08
C MET A 180 8.09 4.69 -12.29
N THR A 181 7.11 4.23 -13.06
CA THR A 181 6.55 5.00 -14.18
C THR A 181 5.04 4.89 -14.18
N ASP A 182 4.38 5.99 -14.43
CA ASP A 182 2.99 6.02 -14.86
C ASP A 182 2.97 6.25 -16.38
N ALA A 183 2.44 5.27 -17.10
CA ALA A 183 2.57 5.21 -18.56
C ALA A 183 2.01 6.45 -19.27
N GLY A 184 2.92 7.24 -19.85
CA GLY A 184 2.58 8.48 -20.58
C GLY A 184 2.41 9.73 -19.72
N HIS A 185 2.52 9.63 -18.38
CA HIS A 185 2.35 10.76 -17.46
C HIS A 185 3.65 11.17 -16.80
N TRP A 186 4.31 10.26 -16.06
CA TRP A 186 5.56 10.56 -15.36
C TRP A 186 6.48 9.35 -15.21
N SER A 187 7.74 9.64 -14.89
CA SER A 187 8.74 8.65 -14.47
C SER A 187 9.56 9.18 -13.30
N TRP A 188 10.01 8.25 -12.47
CA TRP A 188 10.84 8.53 -11.30
C TRP A 188 11.83 7.40 -11.07
N SER A 189 13.03 7.73 -10.58
CA SER A 189 13.99 6.74 -10.13
C SER A 189 14.89 7.29 -9.03
N LYS A 190 15.40 6.38 -8.18
CA LYS A 190 16.30 6.72 -7.09
C LYS A 190 17.16 5.52 -6.73
N ASP A 191 18.45 5.76 -6.55
CA ASP A 191 19.34 4.81 -5.92
C ASP A 191 19.30 5.00 -4.41
N VAL A 192 19.24 3.90 -3.67
CA VAL A 192 19.17 3.85 -2.21
C VAL A 192 20.20 2.86 -1.68
N THR A 193 20.67 3.08 -0.45
CA THR A 193 21.48 2.08 0.27
C THR A 193 20.56 1.35 1.25
N TYR A 194 20.48 0.03 1.11
CA TYR A 194 19.62 -0.80 1.94
C TYR A 194 20.17 -2.23 2.04
N THR A 195 20.33 -2.72 3.26
CA THR A 195 20.73 -4.11 3.50
C THR A 195 19.50 -4.99 3.47
N SER A 196 19.33 -5.74 2.38
CA SER A 196 18.24 -6.69 2.18
C SER A 196 18.68 -8.12 2.44
N SER A 197 17.76 -8.95 2.94
CA SER A 197 17.94 -10.41 3.02
C SER A 197 17.91 -11.08 1.64
N GLU A 198 17.34 -10.39 0.63
CA GLU A 198 17.18 -10.90 -0.75
C GLU A 198 16.41 -12.25 -0.80
N SER A 199 15.58 -12.53 0.25
CA SER A 199 15.05 -13.87 0.53
C SER A 199 13.70 -14.14 -0.14
N SER A 200 12.98 -13.11 -0.56
CA SER A 200 11.65 -13.23 -1.15
C SER A 200 11.36 -12.09 -2.10
N GLY A 201 10.44 -12.30 -3.04
CA GLY A 201 9.88 -11.27 -3.92
C GLY A 201 8.36 -11.31 -3.85
N GLU A 202 7.72 -10.14 -3.77
CA GLU A 202 6.30 -9.99 -3.47
C GLU A 202 5.57 -9.10 -4.46
N TRP A 203 4.28 -9.43 -4.72
CA TRP A 203 3.29 -8.66 -5.46
C TRP A 203 2.01 -8.64 -4.64
N ILE A 204 1.68 -7.49 -4.05
CA ILE A 204 0.76 -7.42 -2.91
C ILE A 204 -0.28 -6.32 -3.06
N LEU A 205 -1.52 -6.67 -2.70
CA LEU A 205 -2.57 -5.76 -2.25
C LEU A 205 -2.60 -5.81 -0.72
N GLU A 206 -2.39 -4.69 -0.07
CA GLU A 206 -2.25 -4.60 1.38
C GLU A 206 -3.36 -3.78 2.03
N ALA A 207 -3.84 -4.23 3.21
CA ALA A 207 -4.52 -3.40 4.20
C ALA A 207 -3.47 -2.84 5.16
N PRO A 208 -3.03 -1.59 5.01
CA PRO A 208 -1.93 -1.05 5.80
C PRO A 208 -2.20 -1.03 7.30
N THR A 209 -1.13 -1.15 8.11
CA THR A 209 -1.21 -1.14 9.57
C THR A 209 -0.74 0.20 10.13
N LEU A 210 -1.59 0.89 10.89
CA LEU A 210 -1.25 2.11 11.63
C LEU A 210 -0.78 1.77 13.05
N VAL A 211 -1.70 1.77 14.00
CA VAL A 211 -1.53 1.24 15.36
C VAL A 211 -2.14 -0.15 15.45
N THR A 212 -3.21 -0.33 14.70
CA THR A 212 -3.87 -1.59 14.40
C THR A 212 -4.05 -1.66 12.90
N GLN A 213 -4.25 -2.85 12.35
CA GLN A 213 -4.63 -3.02 10.97
C GLN A 213 -5.84 -2.13 10.63
N THR A 214 -5.75 -1.43 9.50
CA THR A 214 -6.88 -0.67 8.96
C THR A 214 -7.80 -1.62 8.19
N PRO A 215 -9.10 -1.32 8.07
CA PRO A 215 -9.93 -2.00 7.08
C PRO A 215 -9.34 -1.81 5.69
N LEU A 216 -9.34 -2.85 4.88
CA LEU A 216 -9.02 -2.73 3.46
C LEU A 216 -10.04 -1.81 2.78
N ALA A 217 -9.59 -0.85 1.98
CA ALA A 217 -10.51 -0.15 1.10
C ALA A 217 -11.10 -1.15 0.10
N ASN A 218 -12.41 -1.07 -0.19
CA ASN A 218 -12.97 -1.88 -1.25
C ASN A 218 -12.49 -1.36 -2.61
N VAL A 219 -11.46 -1.97 -3.13
CA VAL A 219 -10.86 -1.61 -4.43
C VAL A 219 -11.46 -2.41 -5.60
N GLY A 220 -12.43 -3.28 -5.31
CA GLY A 220 -12.96 -4.22 -6.31
C GLY A 220 -11.87 -5.21 -6.71
N THR A 221 -11.29 -5.03 -7.88
CA THR A 221 -10.21 -5.90 -8.39
C THR A 221 -8.96 -5.07 -8.64
N ALA A 222 -7.86 -5.41 -7.97
CA ALA A 222 -6.52 -4.98 -8.33
C ALA A 222 -5.96 -5.96 -9.38
N TYR A 223 -5.39 -5.44 -10.47
CA TYR A 223 -4.80 -6.25 -11.54
C TYR A 223 -3.30 -6.08 -11.58
N PHE A 224 -2.57 -7.18 -11.45
CA PHE A 224 -1.14 -7.27 -11.68
C PHE A 224 -0.89 -7.87 -13.07
N GLY A 225 -0.13 -7.17 -13.89
CA GLY A 225 0.03 -7.47 -15.33
C GLY A 225 1.27 -8.29 -15.68
N PRO A 226 1.54 -8.43 -16.98
CA PRO A 226 2.48 -9.43 -17.52
C PRO A 226 3.96 -9.09 -17.37
N THR A 227 4.33 -8.13 -16.50
CA THR A 227 5.73 -7.84 -16.14
C THR A 227 6.01 -8.09 -14.67
N SER A 228 5.13 -8.87 -14.00
CA SER A 228 5.34 -9.29 -12.62
C SER A 228 6.35 -10.46 -12.59
N THR A 229 7.63 -10.11 -12.42
CA THR A 229 8.77 -11.03 -12.51
C THR A 229 9.78 -10.78 -11.40
N TYR A 230 10.64 -11.77 -11.15
CA TYR A 230 11.80 -11.60 -10.27
C TYR A 230 13.08 -12.07 -10.96
N THR A 231 14.24 -11.62 -10.50
CA THR A 231 15.54 -12.07 -10.96
C THR A 231 16.29 -12.73 -9.80
N ALA A 232 16.73 -13.97 -10.02
CA ALA A 232 17.57 -14.72 -9.10
C ALA A 232 18.65 -15.47 -9.87
N GLY A 233 19.88 -15.56 -9.34
CA GLY A 233 21.00 -16.18 -10.05
C GLY A 233 21.34 -15.53 -11.39
N GLY A 234 20.96 -14.26 -11.60
CA GLY A 234 21.13 -13.56 -12.88
C GLY A 234 20.12 -13.94 -13.98
N VAL A 235 19.09 -14.70 -13.64
CA VAL A 235 18.01 -15.11 -14.57
C VAL A 235 16.70 -14.48 -14.11
N THR A 236 15.94 -13.94 -15.07
CA THR A 236 14.59 -13.42 -14.81
C THR A 236 13.58 -14.56 -14.95
N HIS A 237 12.71 -14.66 -13.97
CA HIS A 237 11.69 -15.69 -13.82
C HIS A 237 10.31 -15.07 -13.71
N THR A 238 9.30 -15.82 -14.14
CA THR A 238 7.89 -15.53 -13.84
C THR A 238 7.57 -15.90 -12.39
N ILE A 239 6.45 -15.38 -11.85
CA ILE A 239 5.97 -15.76 -10.52
C ILE A 239 5.80 -17.29 -10.44
N ALA A 240 5.19 -17.92 -11.47
CA ALA A 240 4.90 -19.35 -11.50
C ALA A 240 6.17 -20.23 -11.42
N GLU A 241 7.31 -19.76 -11.93
CA GLU A 241 8.58 -20.50 -11.89
C GLU A 241 9.22 -20.53 -10.50
N GLY A 242 8.78 -19.64 -9.59
CA GLY A 242 9.31 -19.52 -8.24
C GLY A 242 8.62 -20.40 -7.19
N ASP A 243 7.76 -21.33 -7.62
CA ASP A 243 6.91 -22.11 -6.69
C ASP A 243 6.19 -21.18 -5.69
N PRO A 244 5.31 -20.28 -6.19
CA PRO A 244 4.80 -19.17 -5.40
C PRO A 244 3.86 -19.62 -4.30
N THR A 245 3.87 -18.89 -3.19
CA THR A 245 2.83 -18.96 -2.17
C THR A 245 1.76 -17.93 -2.49
N GLN A 246 0.52 -18.36 -2.64
CA GLN A 246 -0.66 -17.50 -2.67
C GLN A 246 -0.97 -17.03 -1.25
N ILE A 247 -1.27 -15.75 -1.08
CA ILE A 247 -1.55 -15.13 0.22
C ILE A 247 -2.96 -14.56 0.19
N ASP A 248 -3.82 -15.03 1.09
CA ASP A 248 -5.16 -14.47 1.27
C ASP A 248 -5.15 -13.48 2.46
N LEU A 249 -5.67 -12.28 2.27
CA LEU A 249 -5.85 -11.32 3.35
C LEU A 249 -7.06 -11.72 4.19
N SER A 250 -6.79 -12.36 5.33
CA SER A 250 -7.81 -12.97 6.19
C SER A 250 -7.58 -12.61 7.67
N PRO A 251 -7.91 -11.37 8.10
CA PRO A 251 -7.69 -10.93 9.48
C PRO A 251 -8.65 -11.54 10.50
N GLY A 252 -9.61 -12.33 10.06
CA GLY A 252 -10.65 -12.90 10.93
C GLY A 252 -11.40 -14.06 10.29
N VAL A 253 -12.71 -13.96 10.28
CA VAL A 253 -13.61 -15.02 9.78
C VAL A 253 -13.89 -14.89 8.29
N VAL A 254 -13.61 -13.73 7.71
CA VAL A 254 -13.91 -13.38 6.30
C VAL A 254 -12.64 -12.88 5.66
N ASN A 255 -12.35 -13.35 4.44
CA ASN A 255 -11.29 -12.78 3.63
C ASN A 255 -11.65 -11.36 3.24
N GLU A 256 -10.69 -10.44 3.42
CA GLU A 256 -10.79 -9.07 2.92
C GLU A 256 -10.21 -8.93 1.51
N ALA A 257 -9.31 -9.84 1.10
CA ALA A 257 -8.89 -9.97 -0.30
C ALA A 257 -8.42 -11.40 -0.60
N THR A 258 -8.63 -11.81 -1.84
CA THR A 258 -8.28 -13.15 -2.35
C THR A 258 -7.68 -13.01 -3.75
N PRO A 259 -6.42 -13.43 -4.00
CA PRO A 259 -5.85 -13.42 -5.33
C PRO A 259 -6.39 -14.56 -6.19
N SER A 260 -6.50 -14.34 -7.49
CA SER A 260 -6.84 -15.39 -8.46
C SER A 260 -5.67 -16.35 -8.63
N ALA A 261 -5.90 -17.48 -9.30
CA ALA A 261 -4.80 -18.22 -9.91
C ALA A 261 -4.02 -17.33 -10.88
N LEU A 262 -2.72 -17.63 -11.06
CA LEU A 262 -1.91 -16.98 -12.09
C LEU A 262 -2.49 -17.28 -13.48
N ALA A 263 -2.45 -16.30 -14.37
CA ALA A 263 -2.79 -16.48 -15.77
C ALA A 263 -1.81 -17.42 -16.48
N SER A 264 -2.11 -17.79 -17.72
CA SER A 264 -1.27 -18.69 -18.50
C SER A 264 0.13 -18.17 -18.81
N ASP A 265 0.37 -16.86 -18.64
CA ASP A 265 1.69 -16.24 -18.75
C ASP A 265 2.58 -16.48 -17.51
N GLY A 266 2.00 -17.02 -16.43
CA GLY A 266 2.69 -17.28 -15.16
C GLY A 266 3.06 -16.02 -14.37
N GLN A 267 2.51 -14.86 -14.74
CA GLN A 267 2.88 -13.54 -14.20
C GLN A 267 1.67 -12.74 -13.75
N SER A 268 0.61 -12.74 -14.59
CA SER A 268 -0.57 -11.90 -14.36
C SER A 268 -1.55 -12.55 -13.40
N PHE A 269 -2.19 -11.75 -12.56
CA PHE A 269 -3.28 -12.19 -11.68
C PHE A 269 -4.17 -11.01 -11.29
N ASN A 270 -5.38 -11.33 -10.88
CA ASN A 270 -6.30 -10.42 -10.20
C ASN A 270 -6.23 -10.63 -8.70
N ASP A 271 -6.46 -9.57 -7.93
CA ASP A 271 -6.64 -9.64 -6.48
C ASP A 271 -7.95 -8.96 -6.12
N CYS A 272 -8.92 -9.72 -5.62
CA CYS A 272 -10.30 -9.28 -5.46
C CYS A 272 -10.60 -8.94 -4.00
N ALA A 273 -10.89 -7.67 -3.75
CA ALA A 273 -11.30 -7.22 -2.42
C ALA A 273 -12.71 -7.70 -2.07
N TYR A 274 -12.86 -8.24 -0.85
CA TYR A 274 -14.11 -8.74 -0.26
C TYR A 274 -14.82 -9.86 -1.05
N GLU A 275 -14.08 -10.58 -1.90
CA GLU A 275 -14.56 -11.73 -2.63
C GLU A 275 -13.90 -13.02 -2.12
N GLN A 276 -14.67 -14.13 -2.08
CA GLN A 276 -14.14 -15.43 -1.67
C GLN A 276 -13.43 -16.19 -2.80
N THR A 277 -13.62 -15.74 -4.01
CA THR A 277 -12.99 -16.28 -5.21
C THR A 277 -12.73 -15.16 -6.19
N CYS A 278 -11.57 -15.16 -6.83
CA CYS A 278 -11.17 -14.16 -7.78
C CYS A 278 -10.96 -14.80 -9.17
N PRO A 279 -11.60 -14.30 -10.23
CA PRO A 279 -11.39 -14.84 -11.57
C PRO A 279 -9.98 -14.49 -12.08
N THR A 280 -9.35 -15.43 -12.75
CA THR A 280 -8.09 -15.20 -13.49
C THR A 280 -8.31 -14.16 -14.58
N PRO A 281 -7.35 -13.25 -14.85
CA PRO A 281 -7.45 -12.23 -15.88
C PRO A 281 -7.51 -12.80 -17.29
#